data_bd89195e79b577de10536ea1656bc187
#
_entry.id   bd89195e79b577de10536ea1656bc187
#
_cell.length_a   1.000
_cell.length_b   1.000
_cell.length_c   1.000
_cell.angle_alpha   90.00
_cell.angle_beta   90.00
_cell.angle_gamma   90.00
#
_symmetry.space_group_name_H-M   'P 1'
#
loop_
_entity.id
_entity.type
_entity.pdbx_description
1 polymer ?
#
loop_
_entity_poly.entity_id
_entity_poly.type
_entity_poly.pdbx_seq_one_letter_code
_entity_poly.pdbx_strand_id
1 'polypeptide(L)'
;EAALEKYAIKGVEFSYLRVGDVEQQSENGKIQMIYELPTTIQQILGLTSSDAAKTEGSKTYFTSQQINEKLAKALEDNTVTKDKLEDYMGKNGTAMDETNANGVTSKDKLPLGLYLIVETKAPENVTYTTNPWFVQLPSTDSKGDDWFYDVICYPKNETGNPTLDKRVRNNPDQDNVTTANTDRLADFTSARNEYKYQSTVTASKAERLDYQFISKLPHITSSTTYLSTYTFND
;
A
#
# COMPACT_ATOMS: atom_id res chain seq x y z
N GLU A 1 -15.66 -16.28 -12.24
CA GLU A 1 -15.68 -14.86 -12.69
C GLU A 1 -17.01 -14.18 -12.37
N ALA A 2 -18.16 -14.73 -12.76
CA ALA A 2 -19.49 -14.10 -12.53
C ALA A 2 -19.80 -13.75 -11.05
N ALA A 3 -19.22 -14.47 -10.07
CA ALA A 3 -19.42 -14.18 -8.65
C ALA A 3 -18.72 -12.90 -8.17
N LEU A 4 -17.72 -12.41 -8.90
CA LEU A 4 -16.93 -11.23 -8.54
C LEU A 4 -17.39 -9.95 -9.24
N GLU A 5 -18.17 -10.05 -10.33
CA GLU A 5 -18.63 -8.89 -11.11
C GLU A 5 -19.40 -7.87 -10.25
N LYS A 6 -20.15 -8.33 -9.26
CA LYS A 6 -20.89 -7.44 -8.34
C LYS A 6 -19.99 -6.60 -7.43
N TYR A 7 -18.71 -6.91 -7.34
CA TYR A 7 -17.71 -6.18 -6.56
C TYR A 7 -16.75 -5.39 -7.46
N ALA A 8 -17.01 -5.36 -8.76
CA ALA A 8 -16.20 -4.63 -9.71
C ALA A 8 -16.20 -3.13 -9.41
N ILE A 9 -15.02 -2.53 -9.38
CA ILE A 9 -14.86 -1.09 -9.19
C ILE A 9 -14.23 -0.53 -10.46
N LYS A 10 -14.97 0.38 -11.13
CA LYS A 10 -14.49 1.11 -12.29
C LYS A 10 -13.68 2.33 -11.87
N GLY A 11 -12.65 2.67 -12.63
CA GLY A 11 -11.89 3.92 -12.45
C GLY A 11 -10.77 3.83 -11.41
N VAL A 12 -10.38 2.61 -11.02
CA VAL A 12 -9.16 2.37 -10.24
C VAL A 12 -7.97 2.35 -11.17
N GLU A 13 -6.92 3.08 -10.85
CA GLU A 13 -5.65 3.05 -11.56
C GLU A 13 -4.61 2.34 -10.72
N PHE A 14 -3.91 1.40 -11.32
CA PHE A 14 -2.71 0.79 -10.77
C PHE A 14 -1.49 1.26 -11.53
N SER A 15 -0.39 1.44 -10.83
CA SER A 15 0.92 1.60 -11.45
C SER A 15 1.80 0.38 -11.18
N TYR A 16 2.68 0.09 -12.10
CA TYR A 16 3.64 -1.01 -12.00
C TYR A 16 5.06 -0.52 -12.19
N LEU A 17 5.98 -1.21 -11.55
CA LEU A 17 7.41 -0.97 -11.70
C LEU A 17 8.15 -2.31 -11.64
N ARG A 18 8.96 -2.60 -12.66
CA ARG A 18 9.88 -3.72 -12.60
C ARG A 18 11.02 -3.38 -11.66
N VAL A 19 11.06 -4.04 -10.52
CA VAL A 19 12.01 -3.74 -9.43
C VAL A 19 13.14 -4.75 -9.29
N GLY A 20 13.07 -5.89 -9.97
CA GLY A 20 14.09 -6.91 -9.89
C GLY A 20 14.24 -7.71 -11.17
N ASP A 21 15.49 -7.89 -11.60
CA ASP A 21 15.84 -8.88 -12.59
C ASP A 21 15.75 -10.27 -11.98
N VAL A 22 15.28 -11.24 -12.77
CA VAL A 22 15.21 -12.62 -12.32
C VAL A 22 16.57 -13.28 -12.46
N GLU A 23 17.03 -13.89 -11.37
CA GLU A 23 18.11 -14.88 -11.40
C GLU A 23 17.60 -16.24 -10.96
N GLN A 24 18.27 -17.29 -11.40
CA GLN A 24 17.95 -18.65 -11.02
C GLN A 24 18.98 -19.16 -10.01
N GLN A 25 18.48 -19.72 -8.93
CA GLN A 25 19.29 -20.45 -7.96
C GLN A 25 18.83 -21.90 -7.95
N SER A 26 19.78 -22.82 -8.01
CA SER A 26 19.47 -24.24 -7.81
C SER A 26 19.78 -24.62 -6.38
N GLU A 27 18.79 -25.07 -5.64
CA GLU A 27 18.93 -25.57 -4.29
C GLU A 27 18.24 -26.92 -4.18
N ASN A 28 18.96 -27.95 -3.75
CA ASN A 28 18.44 -29.33 -3.62
C ASN A 28 17.73 -29.88 -4.87
N GLY A 29 18.22 -29.50 -6.06
CA GLY A 29 17.67 -29.93 -7.34
C GLY A 29 16.41 -29.18 -7.78
N LYS A 30 15.97 -28.18 -7.01
CA LYS A 30 14.86 -27.30 -7.39
C LYS A 30 15.41 -25.95 -7.88
N ILE A 31 14.79 -25.41 -8.92
CA ILE A 31 15.10 -24.08 -9.42
C ILE A 31 14.24 -23.10 -8.64
N GLN A 32 14.91 -22.13 -8.00
CA GLN A 32 14.28 -21.03 -7.30
C GLN A 32 14.62 -19.71 -8.00
N MET A 33 13.62 -18.86 -8.15
CA MET A 33 13.82 -17.49 -8.65
C MET A 33 14.20 -16.58 -7.50
N ILE A 34 15.26 -15.80 -7.70
CA ILE A 34 15.75 -14.80 -6.76
C ILE A 34 15.91 -13.46 -7.47
N TYR A 35 15.81 -12.38 -6.72
CA TYR A 35 15.76 -11.02 -7.24
C TYR A 35 16.69 -10.09 -6.47
N GLU A 36 17.49 -9.32 -7.21
CA GLU A 36 18.19 -8.16 -6.66
C GLU A 36 17.23 -6.97 -6.66
N LEU A 37 16.95 -6.40 -5.49
CA LEU A 37 16.07 -5.23 -5.37
C LEU A 37 16.87 -3.93 -5.32
N PRO A 38 16.31 -2.80 -5.79
CA PRO A 38 16.89 -1.49 -5.55
C PRO A 38 17.07 -1.24 -4.05
N THR A 39 18.18 -0.61 -3.68
CA THR A 39 18.54 -0.33 -2.27
C THR A 39 17.41 0.43 -1.55
N THR A 40 16.74 1.35 -2.23
CA THR A 40 15.60 2.09 -1.66
C THR A 40 14.46 1.16 -1.27
N ILE A 41 14.11 0.18 -2.11
CA ILE A 41 13.07 -0.81 -1.79
C ILE A 41 13.53 -1.69 -0.61
N GLN A 42 14.77 -2.15 -0.61
CA GLN A 42 15.31 -2.92 0.51
C GLN A 42 15.18 -2.15 1.84
N GLN A 43 15.53 -0.86 1.84
CA GLN A 43 15.41 0.02 3.02
C GLN A 43 13.96 0.21 3.47
N ILE A 44 13.03 0.44 2.54
CA ILE A 44 11.60 0.60 2.86
C ILE A 44 11.06 -0.66 3.53
N LEU A 45 11.44 -1.84 3.04
CA LEU A 45 10.99 -3.13 3.56
C LEU A 45 11.79 -3.62 4.79
N GLY A 46 12.89 -2.96 5.14
CA GLY A 46 13.80 -3.42 6.19
C GLY A 46 14.50 -4.74 5.84
N LEU A 47 14.76 -4.98 4.55
CA LEU A 47 15.53 -6.12 4.08
C LEU A 47 17.02 -5.89 4.31
N THR A 48 17.69 -6.90 4.81
CA THR A 48 19.14 -6.89 5.11
C THR A 48 19.83 -8.10 4.48
N SER A 49 21.15 -8.12 4.48
CA SER A 49 21.91 -9.27 3.98
C SER A 49 21.64 -10.56 4.76
N SER A 50 21.19 -10.47 6.00
CA SER A 50 20.80 -11.64 6.80
C SER A 50 19.47 -12.26 6.35
N ASP A 51 18.66 -11.52 5.60
CA ASP A 51 17.42 -12.00 5.03
C ASP A 51 17.61 -12.59 3.62
N ALA A 52 18.82 -12.43 3.02
CA ALA A 52 19.07 -12.81 1.64
C ALA A 52 19.11 -14.32 1.41
N ALA A 53 18.53 -14.78 0.32
CA ALA A 53 18.67 -16.14 -0.17
C ALA A 53 20.08 -16.40 -0.73
N LYS A 54 20.69 -15.37 -1.35
CA LYS A 54 22.04 -15.43 -1.89
C LYS A 54 22.72 -14.08 -1.71
N THR A 55 24.02 -14.08 -1.44
CA THR A 55 24.87 -12.90 -1.49
C THR A 55 26.05 -13.17 -2.42
N GLU A 56 26.31 -12.25 -3.34
CA GLU A 56 27.41 -12.33 -4.30
C GLU A 56 28.11 -10.97 -4.44
N GLY A 57 29.29 -10.86 -3.87
CA GLY A 57 29.97 -9.57 -3.76
C GLY A 57 29.18 -8.59 -2.90
N SER A 58 28.82 -7.44 -3.47
CA SER A 58 27.96 -6.42 -2.83
C SER A 58 26.47 -6.60 -3.09
N LYS A 59 26.08 -7.60 -3.89
CA LYS A 59 24.69 -7.83 -4.28
C LYS A 59 24.02 -8.82 -3.34
N THR A 60 22.78 -8.52 -3.00
CA THR A 60 21.90 -9.38 -2.20
C THR A 60 20.67 -9.74 -2.99
N TYR A 61 20.34 -11.02 -2.98
CA TYR A 61 19.21 -11.59 -3.74
C TYR A 61 18.20 -12.20 -2.78
N PHE A 62 16.94 -11.96 -3.03
CA PHE A 62 15.83 -12.41 -2.20
C PHE A 62 14.84 -13.20 -3.04
N THR A 63 14.19 -14.18 -2.43
CA THR A 63 13.04 -14.85 -3.05
C THR A 63 11.81 -13.94 -2.99
N SER A 64 10.84 -14.15 -3.87
CA SER A 64 9.55 -13.43 -3.81
C SER A 64 8.82 -13.66 -2.49
N GLN A 65 8.97 -14.83 -1.88
CA GLN A 65 8.40 -15.14 -0.58
C GLN A 65 9.00 -14.25 0.52
N GLN A 66 10.33 -14.19 0.62
CA GLN A 66 11.01 -13.33 1.61
C GLN A 66 10.61 -11.87 1.47
N ILE A 67 10.50 -11.39 0.22
CA ILE A 67 10.10 -10.01 -0.07
C ILE A 67 8.66 -9.75 0.40
N ASN A 68 7.72 -10.65 0.08
CA ASN A 68 6.32 -10.50 0.46
C ASN A 68 6.09 -10.65 1.97
N GLU A 69 6.83 -11.53 2.66
CA GLU A 69 6.79 -11.65 4.12
C GLU A 69 7.27 -10.37 4.80
N LYS A 70 8.34 -9.76 4.31
CA LYS A 70 8.83 -8.47 4.82
C LYS A 70 7.87 -7.33 4.53
N LEU A 71 7.28 -7.30 3.34
CA LEU A 71 6.25 -6.33 3.00
C LEU A 71 5.04 -6.46 3.93
N ALA A 72 4.51 -7.66 4.13
CA ALA A 72 3.38 -7.90 5.01
C ALA A 72 3.66 -7.38 6.42
N LYS A 73 4.81 -7.77 7.00
CA LYS A 73 5.23 -7.29 8.32
C LYS A 73 5.40 -5.77 8.40
N ALA A 74 5.99 -5.16 7.37
CA ALA A 74 6.19 -3.72 7.34
C ALA A 74 4.87 -2.94 7.19
N LEU A 75 3.83 -3.55 6.61
CA LEU A 75 2.50 -2.96 6.48
C LEU A 75 1.64 -3.14 7.74
N GLU A 76 1.85 -4.20 8.53
CA GLU A 76 1.14 -4.41 9.80
C GLU A 76 1.42 -3.30 10.82
N ASP A 77 2.65 -2.83 10.87
CA ASP A 77 3.08 -1.89 11.88
C ASP A 77 2.89 -0.42 11.48
N ASN A 78 2.60 -0.11 10.18
CA ASN A 78 2.68 1.29 9.78
C ASN A 78 2.13 1.63 8.38
N THR A 79 1.27 2.66 8.30
CA THR A 79 0.92 3.38 7.06
C THR A 79 2.15 4.00 6.37
N VAL A 80 3.22 4.29 7.10
CA VAL A 80 4.47 4.87 6.58
C VAL A 80 5.11 4.03 5.48
N THR A 81 5.03 2.69 5.56
CA THR A 81 5.58 1.81 4.52
C THR A 81 4.77 1.93 3.23
N LYS A 82 3.45 1.94 3.33
CA LYS A 82 2.56 2.14 2.18
C LYS A 82 2.84 3.48 1.51
N ASP A 83 2.86 4.57 2.28
CA ASP A 83 3.12 5.93 1.77
C ASP A 83 4.48 6.02 1.06
N LYS A 84 5.53 5.40 1.61
CA LYS A 84 6.86 5.38 0.98
C LYS A 84 6.89 4.61 -0.33
N LEU A 85 6.15 3.50 -0.43
CA LEU A 85 6.06 2.73 -1.66
C LEU A 85 5.22 3.47 -2.72
N GLU A 86 4.17 4.17 -2.31
CA GLU A 86 3.37 5.04 -3.17
C GLU A 86 4.21 6.20 -3.71
N ASP A 87 4.97 6.88 -2.85
CA ASP A 87 5.91 7.93 -3.25
C ASP A 87 7.00 7.44 -4.21
N TYR A 88 7.53 6.26 -3.95
CA TYR A 88 8.53 5.65 -4.83
C TYR A 88 7.93 5.29 -6.19
N MET A 89 6.73 4.73 -6.19
CA MET A 89 5.99 4.41 -7.41
C MET A 89 5.67 5.68 -8.22
N GLY A 90 5.23 6.75 -7.58
CA GLY A 90 4.91 8.01 -8.25
C GLY A 90 6.09 8.63 -9.00
N LYS A 91 7.33 8.34 -8.58
CA LYS A 91 8.57 8.82 -9.20
C LYS A 91 9.11 7.89 -10.29
N ASN A 92 8.87 6.60 -10.18
CA ASN A 92 9.57 5.58 -10.97
C ASN A 92 8.62 4.64 -11.73
N GLY A 93 7.34 4.61 -11.38
CA GLY A 93 6.37 3.68 -11.92
C GLY A 93 5.76 4.11 -13.24
N THR A 94 5.05 3.19 -13.85
CA THR A 94 4.25 3.42 -15.06
C THR A 94 2.79 3.12 -14.75
N ALA A 95 1.90 4.07 -15.02
CA ALA A 95 0.46 3.88 -14.85
C ALA A 95 -0.09 2.86 -15.86
N MET A 96 -1.06 2.08 -15.42
CA MET A 96 -1.92 1.26 -16.28
C MET A 96 -3.17 2.07 -16.66
N ASP A 97 -3.92 1.57 -17.60
CA ASP A 97 -5.26 2.11 -17.88
C ASP A 97 -6.17 1.90 -16.65
N GLU A 98 -7.10 2.81 -16.42
CA GLU A 98 -8.09 2.65 -15.36
C GLU A 98 -8.94 1.38 -15.57
N THR A 99 -9.36 0.75 -14.49
CA THR A 99 -10.27 -0.40 -14.55
C THR A 99 -11.56 -0.02 -15.29
N ASN A 100 -11.99 -0.92 -16.17
CA ASN A 100 -13.22 -0.78 -16.94
C ASN A 100 -14.48 -1.04 -16.08
N ALA A 101 -15.67 -1.09 -16.70
CA ALA A 101 -16.94 -1.33 -16.02
C ALA A 101 -16.99 -2.70 -15.31
N ASN A 102 -16.18 -3.66 -15.74
CA ASN A 102 -16.09 -4.98 -15.11
C ASN A 102 -14.98 -5.04 -14.03
N GLY A 103 -14.38 -3.90 -13.68
CA GLY A 103 -13.31 -3.81 -12.69
C GLY A 103 -11.98 -4.40 -13.18
N VAL A 104 -11.77 -4.49 -14.48
CA VAL A 104 -10.59 -5.13 -15.08
C VAL A 104 -9.69 -4.10 -15.74
N THR A 105 -8.41 -4.21 -15.49
CA THR A 105 -7.31 -3.62 -16.27
C THR A 105 -6.25 -4.67 -16.52
N SER A 106 -5.45 -4.51 -17.54
CA SER A 106 -4.38 -5.45 -17.90
C SER A 106 -3.17 -4.75 -18.50
N LYS A 107 -2.03 -5.43 -18.46
CA LYS A 107 -0.81 -5.00 -19.13
C LYS A 107 -0.11 -6.20 -19.74
N ASP A 108 0.08 -6.14 -21.03
CA ASP A 108 0.71 -7.22 -21.80
C ASP A 108 2.19 -6.96 -22.06
N LYS A 109 2.88 -8.05 -22.44
CA LYS A 109 4.27 -8.03 -22.94
C LYS A 109 5.28 -7.44 -21.96
N LEU A 110 5.05 -7.66 -20.67
CA LEU A 110 6.02 -7.27 -19.65
C LEU A 110 7.23 -8.21 -19.67
N PRO A 111 8.47 -7.68 -19.59
CA PRO A 111 9.66 -8.51 -19.40
C PRO A 111 9.58 -9.37 -18.14
N LEU A 112 10.28 -10.50 -18.13
CA LEU A 112 10.35 -11.34 -16.93
C LEU A 112 11.05 -10.59 -15.79
N GLY A 113 10.61 -10.84 -14.57
CA GLY A 113 11.18 -10.20 -13.38
C GLY A 113 10.18 -10.05 -12.24
N LEU A 114 10.56 -9.31 -11.22
CA LEU A 114 9.71 -8.95 -10.09
C LEU A 114 9.13 -7.54 -10.31
N TYR A 115 7.83 -7.42 -10.08
CA TYR A 115 7.09 -6.16 -10.22
C TYR A 115 6.50 -5.73 -8.89
N LEU A 116 6.69 -4.47 -8.54
CA LEU A 116 5.90 -3.79 -7.53
C LEU A 116 4.65 -3.22 -8.20
N ILE A 117 3.49 -3.49 -7.60
CA ILE A 117 2.19 -2.94 -8.02
C ILE A 117 1.64 -2.09 -6.90
N VAL A 118 1.15 -0.92 -7.25
CA VAL A 118 0.57 0.06 -6.32
C VAL A 118 -0.70 0.62 -6.92
N GLU A 119 -1.74 0.75 -6.13
CA GLU A 119 -2.93 1.50 -6.51
C GLU A 119 -2.65 3.00 -6.38
N THR A 120 -2.60 3.70 -7.51
CA THR A 120 -2.22 5.12 -7.58
C THR A 120 -3.39 6.08 -7.68
N LYS A 121 -4.57 5.56 -8.04
CA LYS A 121 -5.81 6.35 -8.08
C LYS A 121 -7.00 5.47 -7.75
N ALA A 122 -7.87 5.98 -6.93
CA ALA A 122 -9.13 5.34 -6.57
C ALA A 122 -10.31 6.30 -6.81
N PRO A 123 -11.48 5.80 -7.21
CA PRO A 123 -12.70 6.61 -7.29
C PRO A 123 -13.18 6.99 -5.89
N GLU A 124 -14.05 8.00 -5.82
CA GLU A 124 -14.51 8.60 -4.55
C GLU A 124 -15.21 7.63 -3.59
N ASN A 125 -15.79 6.56 -4.12
CA ASN A 125 -16.46 5.54 -3.31
C ASN A 125 -15.52 4.53 -2.64
N VAL A 126 -14.23 4.58 -2.96
CA VAL A 126 -13.19 3.78 -2.28
C VAL A 126 -12.73 4.53 -1.04
N THR A 127 -12.90 3.92 0.12
CA THR A 127 -12.50 4.49 1.42
C THR A 127 -11.09 4.08 1.82
N TYR A 128 -10.67 2.89 1.39
CA TYR A 128 -9.32 2.39 1.61
C TYR A 128 -8.80 1.69 0.36
N THR A 129 -7.67 2.14 -0.14
CA THR A 129 -6.98 1.55 -1.28
C THR A 129 -6.26 0.27 -0.88
N THR A 130 -6.12 -0.66 -1.83
CA THR A 130 -5.39 -1.90 -1.56
C THR A 130 -3.94 -1.63 -1.17
N ASN A 131 -3.37 -2.51 -0.37
CA ASN A 131 -1.94 -2.43 -0.05
C ASN A 131 -1.09 -2.74 -1.27
N PRO A 132 0.11 -2.13 -1.41
CA PRO A 132 1.08 -2.53 -2.41
C PRO A 132 1.43 -4.01 -2.32
N TRP A 133 1.74 -4.64 -3.45
CA TRP A 133 2.16 -6.04 -3.50
C TRP A 133 3.20 -6.28 -4.58
N PHE A 134 3.88 -7.40 -4.49
CA PHE A 134 4.84 -7.83 -5.50
C PHE A 134 4.30 -9.01 -6.31
N VAL A 135 4.55 -8.97 -7.62
CA VAL A 135 4.21 -10.02 -8.58
C VAL A 135 5.47 -10.46 -9.29
N GLN A 136 5.72 -11.76 -9.33
CA GLN A 136 6.79 -12.33 -10.14
C GLN A 136 6.25 -12.77 -11.51
N LEU A 137 7.02 -12.52 -12.56
CA LEU A 137 6.77 -13.00 -13.92
C LEU A 137 8.00 -13.78 -14.39
N PRO A 138 7.86 -15.07 -14.75
CA PRO A 138 6.66 -15.87 -14.63
C PRO A 138 6.34 -16.21 -13.16
N SER A 139 5.07 -16.51 -12.88
CA SER A 139 4.66 -17.08 -11.61
C SER A 139 4.80 -18.60 -11.67
N THR A 140 4.77 -19.26 -10.51
CA THR A 140 4.78 -20.71 -10.40
C THR A 140 3.55 -21.20 -9.65
N ASP A 141 3.17 -22.45 -9.89
CA ASP A 141 2.20 -23.13 -9.03
C ASP A 141 2.77 -23.34 -7.62
N SER A 142 1.94 -23.81 -6.70
CA SER A 142 2.34 -24.06 -5.30
C SER A 142 3.41 -25.14 -5.13
N LYS A 143 3.65 -25.97 -6.16
CA LYS A 143 4.67 -27.02 -6.17
C LYS A 143 5.97 -26.57 -6.83
N GLY A 144 5.93 -25.50 -7.61
CA GLY A 144 7.04 -24.99 -8.39
C GLY A 144 7.33 -25.76 -9.68
N ASP A 145 6.37 -26.54 -10.14
CA ASP A 145 6.54 -27.43 -11.30
C ASP A 145 6.10 -26.76 -12.62
N ASP A 146 5.09 -25.88 -12.55
CA ASP A 146 4.54 -25.18 -13.74
C ASP A 146 4.81 -23.67 -13.69
N TRP A 147 5.04 -23.09 -14.89
CA TRP A 147 5.30 -21.65 -15.07
C TRP A 147 4.09 -20.98 -15.72
N PHE A 148 3.60 -19.92 -15.08
CA PHE A 148 2.49 -19.11 -15.59
C PHE A 148 2.98 -17.74 -16.03
N TYR A 149 2.74 -17.40 -17.28
CA TYR A 149 3.07 -16.10 -17.87
C TYR A 149 1.90 -15.12 -17.81
N ASP A 150 0.69 -15.64 -17.69
CA ASP A 150 -0.52 -14.86 -17.46
C ASP A 150 -0.88 -14.91 -15.98
N VAL A 151 -0.63 -13.81 -15.29
CA VAL A 151 -0.86 -13.69 -13.85
C VAL A 151 -2.06 -12.79 -13.60
N ILE A 152 -3.06 -13.32 -12.88
CA ILE A 152 -4.27 -12.59 -12.51
C ILE A 152 -4.21 -12.25 -11.02
N CYS A 153 -4.34 -10.96 -10.70
CA CYS A 153 -4.41 -10.45 -9.34
C CYS A 153 -5.82 -9.97 -9.02
N TYR A 154 -6.27 -10.18 -7.78
CA TYR A 154 -7.58 -9.75 -7.29
C TYR A 154 -7.38 -8.81 -6.10
N PRO A 155 -6.96 -7.54 -6.33
CA PRO A 155 -6.83 -6.59 -5.24
C PRO A 155 -8.21 -6.26 -4.65
N LYS A 156 -8.23 -5.99 -3.34
CA LYS A 156 -9.47 -5.71 -2.62
C LYS A 156 -9.41 -4.31 -2.04
N ASN A 157 -10.32 -3.46 -2.48
CA ASN A 157 -10.56 -2.15 -1.92
C ASN A 157 -11.71 -2.21 -0.91
N GLU A 158 -11.64 -1.38 0.10
CA GLU A 158 -12.77 -1.18 0.98
C GLU A 158 -13.67 -0.06 0.43
N THR A 159 -14.94 -0.36 0.33
CA THR A 159 -15.97 0.57 -0.11
C THR A 159 -17.11 0.57 0.91
N GLY A 160 -17.70 1.74 1.12
CA GLY A 160 -18.88 1.86 1.96
C GLY A 160 -18.63 1.90 3.48
N ASN A 161 -17.39 1.72 3.93
CA ASN A 161 -17.01 1.87 5.34
C ASN A 161 -16.27 3.19 5.55
N PRO A 162 -16.61 3.96 6.60
CA PRO A 162 -15.83 5.11 6.98
C PRO A 162 -14.46 4.67 7.53
N THR A 163 -13.42 5.44 7.26
CA THR A 163 -12.11 5.28 7.90
C THR A 163 -11.97 6.26 9.07
N LEU A 164 -11.13 5.93 10.02
CA LEU A 164 -10.78 6.83 11.13
C LEU A 164 -9.27 6.78 11.38
N ASP A 165 -8.63 7.93 11.31
CA ASP A 165 -7.23 8.11 11.69
C ASP A 165 -7.18 9.05 12.88
N LYS A 166 -6.63 8.57 14.00
CA LYS A 166 -6.43 9.32 15.24
C LYS A 166 -4.95 9.66 15.39
N ARG A 167 -4.67 10.93 15.63
CA ARG A 167 -3.33 11.42 15.91
C ARG A 167 -3.33 12.25 17.19
N VAL A 168 -2.15 12.38 17.80
CA VAL A 168 -1.95 13.11 19.03
C VAL A 168 -0.73 14.01 18.93
N ARG A 169 -0.76 15.16 19.59
CA ARG A 169 0.42 15.99 19.82
C ARG A 169 0.50 16.39 21.29
N ASN A 170 1.72 16.53 21.79
CA ASN A 170 1.94 17.23 23.04
C ASN A 170 1.88 18.74 22.76
N ASN A 171 1.07 19.46 23.51
CA ASN A 171 0.86 20.89 23.35
C ASN A 171 1.16 21.64 24.67
N PRO A 172 2.45 21.72 25.08
CA PRO A 172 2.84 22.36 26.32
C PRO A 172 2.51 23.86 26.34
N ASP A 173 2.54 24.53 25.19
CA ASP A 173 2.27 25.95 25.03
C ASP A 173 0.77 26.29 25.00
N GLN A 174 -0.07 25.25 24.98
CA GLN A 174 -1.52 25.35 24.93
C GLN A 174 -2.07 26.17 23.74
N ASP A 175 -1.40 26.08 22.60
CA ASP A 175 -1.90 26.70 21.37
C ASP A 175 -3.29 26.19 21.03
N ASN A 176 -4.11 27.11 20.53
CA ASN A 176 -5.39 26.75 19.98
C ASN A 176 -5.30 26.62 18.48
N VAL A 177 -5.31 25.40 17.97
CA VAL A 177 -5.39 25.14 16.52
C VAL A 177 -6.81 25.46 16.04
N THR A 178 -7.01 26.67 15.58
CA THR A 178 -8.31 27.13 15.06
C THR A 178 -8.50 26.88 13.57
N THR A 179 -7.47 26.50 12.87
CA THR A 179 -7.46 26.25 11.42
C THR A 179 -8.28 25.03 11.02
N ALA A 180 -8.69 24.24 11.98
CA ALA A 180 -9.63 23.15 11.73
C ALA A 180 -10.96 23.59 11.12
N ASN A 181 -11.25 24.87 11.13
CA ASN A 181 -12.51 25.42 10.59
C ASN A 181 -12.43 25.80 9.12
N THR A 182 -11.26 25.78 8.53
CA THR A 182 -11.14 26.06 7.14
C THR A 182 -11.15 24.75 6.37
N ASP A 183 -12.08 24.57 5.64
CA ASP A 183 -12.29 23.75 4.50
C ASP A 183 -11.03 23.02 4.05
N ARG A 184 -10.81 22.13 4.61
CA ARG A 184 -11.14 21.05 4.95
C ARG A 184 -10.41 19.84 4.57
N LEU A 185 -10.67 19.10 3.59
CA LEU A 185 -10.12 17.81 3.19
C LEU A 185 -8.70 17.89 2.63
N ALA A 186 -8.37 18.96 1.91
CA ALA A 186 -7.04 19.17 1.34
C ALA A 186 -5.99 19.53 2.41
N ASP A 187 -6.40 20.14 3.50
CA ASP A 187 -5.49 20.73 4.47
C ASP A 187 -5.18 19.87 5.69
N PHE A 188 -5.88 18.74 5.87
CA PHE A 188 -5.66 17.90 7.06
C PHE A 188 -4.25 17.36 7.17
N THR A 189 -3.64 16.97 6.06
CA THR A 189 -2.26 16.48 6.05
C THR A 189 -1.28 17.61 6.32
N SER A 190 -1.50 18.77 5.74
CA SER A 190 -0.69 19.96 5.95
C SER A 190 -0.78 20.44 7.39
N ALA A 191 -1.98 20.54 7.95
CA ALA A 191 -2.21 20.87 9.37
C ALA A 191 -1.57 19.84 10.30
N ARG A 192 -1.63 18.56 9.98
CA ARG A 192 -0.97 17.49 10.72
C ARG A 192 0.54 17.71 10.78
N ASN A 193 1.17 18.00 9.65
CA ASN A 193 2.61 18.21 9.56
C ASN A 193 3.04 19.50 10.24
N GLU A 194 2.30 20.58 10.04
CA GLU A 194 2.56 21.89 10.64
C GLU A 194 2.49 21.83 12.17
N TYR A 195 1.44 21.23 12.71
CA TYR A 195 1.22 21.12 14.16
C TYR A 195 1.78 19.84 14.77
N LYS A 196 2.58 19.07 14.03
CA LYS A 196 3.33 17.90 14.50
C LYS A 196 2.49 16.80 15.15
N TYR A 197 1.29 16.54 14.62
CA TYR A 197 0.48 15.41 15.06
C TYR A 197 1.13 14.08 14.66
N GLN A 198 1.26 13.16 15.60
CA GLN A 198 1.95 11.88 15.46
C GLN A 198 1.06 10.72 15.96
N SER A 199 1.46 9.51 15.67
CA SER A 199 0.77 8.31 16.18
C SER A 199 0.92 8.17 17.70
N THR A 200 2.08 8.59 18.22
CA THR A 200 2.42 8.55 19.64
C THR A 200 3.23 9.77 20.04
N VAL A 201 3.07 10.24 21.25
CA VAL A 201 3.87 11.31 21.85
C VAL A 201 4.23 10.98 23.29
N THR A 202 5.34 11.54 23.75
CA THR A 202 5.70 11.52 25.17
C THR A 202 5.14 12.77 25.83
N ALA A 203 4.50 12.59 27.00
CA ALA A 203 3.97 13.70 27.78
C ALA A 203 4.24 13.47 29.27
N SER A 204 4.46 14.56 30.00
CA SER A 204 4.57 14.58 31.45
C SER A 204 3.21 14.80 32.09
N LYS A 205 3.14 14.57 33.41
CA LYS A 205 1.92 14.83 34.15
C LYS A 205 1.52 16.30 34.06
N ALA A 206 0.25 16.55 33.80
CA ALA A 206 -0.36 17.87 33.62
C ALA A 206 -0.02 18.61 32.30
N GLU A 207 0.67 17.98 31.37
CA GLU A 207 0.78 18.52 30.00
C GLU A 207 -0.52 18.30 29.23
N ARG A 208 -0.82 19.25 28.35
CA ARG A 208 -1.98 19.17 27.46
C ARG A 208 -1.67 18.32 26.25
N LEU A 209 -2.55 17.37 25.96
CA LEU A 209 -2.54 16.58 24.73
C LEU A 209 -3.70 17.01 23.84
N ASP A 210 -3.39 17.36 22.61
CA ASP A 210 -4.39 17.62 21.58
C ASP A 210 -4.52 16.42 20.66
N TYR A 211 -5.74 16.02 20.35
CA TYR A 211 -6.04 14.91 19.45
C TYR A 211 -6.65 15.42 18.15
N GLN A 212 -6.23 14.82 17.05
CA GLN A 212 -6.83 15.03 15.73
C GLN A 212 -7.48 13.72 15.26
N PHE A 213 -8.73 13.80 14.91
CA PHE A 213 -9.48 12.71 14.29
C PHE A 213 -9.78 13.09 12.85
N ILE A 214 -9.36 12.25 11.90
CA ILE A 214 -9.67 12.41 10.48
C ILE A 214 -10.47 11.19 10.07
N SER A 215 -11.69 11.41 9.62
CA SER A 215 -12.51 10.36 9.04
C SER A 215 -12.84 10.64 7.59
N LYS A 216 -12.61 9.65 6.75
CA LYS A 216 -13.07 9.64 5.37
C LYS A 216 -14.38 8.85 5.32
N LEU A 217 -15.46 9.54 5.01
CA LEU A 217 -16.77 8.91 4.83
C LEU A 217 -16.87 8.31 3.41
N PRO A 218 -17.60 7.20 3.25
CA PRO A 218 -17.87 6.66 1.93
C PRO A 218 -18.79 7.60 1.14
N HIS A 219 -18.56 7.68 -0.16
CA HIS A 219 -19.48 8.37 -1.06
C HIS A 219 -20.68 7.48 -1.31
N ILE A 220 -21.82 7.80 -0.70
CA ILE A 220 -23.07 7.04 -0.86
C ILE A 220 -23.85 7.63 -2.02
N THR A 221 -23.91 6.90 -3.13
CA THR A 221 -24.65 7.31 -4.35
C THR A 221 -26.07 6.73 -4.43
N SER A 222 -26.39 5.77 -3.56
CA SER A 222 -27.72 5.13 -3.52
C SER A 222 -28.77 6.06 -2.92
N SER A 223 -29.92 6.18 -3.56
CA SER A 223 -31.06 6.90 -3.02
C SER A 223 -31.73 6.18 -1.85
N THR A 224 -31.41 4.91 -1.61
CA THR A 224 -32.02 4.07 -0.57
C THR A 224 -31.09 3.78 0.60
N THR A 225 -29.82 4.15 0.48
CA THR A 225 -28.80 3.93 1.52
C THR A 225 -28.29 5.27 2.02
N TYR A 226 -28.26 5.45 3.32
CA TYR A 226 -27.73 6.65 3.96
C TYR A 226 -27.04 6.30 5.28
N LEU A 227 -26.12 7.17 5.70
CA LEU A 227 -25.46 7.07 6.99
C LEU A 227 -26.39 7.66 8.07
N SER A 228 -27.02 6.80 8.86
CA SER A 228 -28.01 7.22 9.87
C SER A 228 -27.36 7.74 11.16
N THR A 229 -26.19 7.21 11.50
CA THR A 229 -25.46 7.57 12.72
C THR A 229 -23.97 7.45 12.49
N TYR A 230 -23.23 8.44 12.94
CA TYR A 230 -21.79 8.44 12.92
C TYR A 230 -21.25 8.93 14.27
N THR A 231 -20.59 8.05 15.02
CA THR A 231 -20.13 8.32 16.37
C THR A 231 -18.66 7.98 16.53
N PHE A 232 -17.92 8.89 17.11
CA PHE A 232 -16.55 8.62 17.58
C PHE A 232 -16.62 8.11 19.01
N ASN A 233 -16.05 6.93 19.24
CA ASN A 233 -15.85 6.36 20.57
C ASN A 233 -14.34 6.32 20.82
N ASP A 234 -13.89 7.00 21.88
CA ASP A 234 -12.47 7.10 22.28
C ASP A 234 -12.28 6.63 23.74
#